data_4b5754fb926d8f8ed507422a1be7967d
#
_entry.id   4b5754fb926d8f8ed507422a1be7967d
#
_cell.length_a   1.000
_cell.length_b   1.000
_cell.length_c   1.000
_cell.angle_alpha   90.00
_cell.angle_beta   90.00
_cell.angle_gamma   90.00
#
_symmetry.space_group_name_H-M   'P 1'
#
loop_
_entity.id
_entity.type
_entity.pdbx_description
1 polymer ?
#
loop_
_entity_poly.entity_id
_entity_poly.type
_entity_poly.pdbx_seq_one_letter_code
_entity_poly.pdbx_strand_id
1 'polypeptide(L)'
;MLSINQLMKYLRNHHQISVKSNQAQSLRNIGYYHGYKGYRFIRTPNQRIPFSSLDEVIALNKFDMQLKTLIYPKVMFIENALKSYVIEAVLQDSKSENLDVVFNKSITAYQSYAPGSQQYHKQYAKRMTLKGKINNALLRDYSNQKQTVNHFFDTDRPIPIWAVFESLTLGEFGTFFACANANVKLKTSSILHLPSNLDSDGKITEYMIYAVKDLRNAVAHNNTIFDTRFQTSTINKRLISLLET
;
A
#
# COMPACT_ATOMS: atom_id res chain seq x y z
N MET A 1 -19.50 11.03 25.37
CA MET A 1 -18.43 10.01 25.27
C MET A 1 -18.33 9.30 26.60
N LEU A 2 -18.20 7.97 26.64
CA LEU A 2 -18.11 7.23 27.90
C LEU A 2 -16.75 7.48 28.56
N SER A 3 -16.73 7.65 29.90
CA SER A 3 -15.48 7.69 30.66
C SER A 3 -14.81 6.31 30.67
N ILE A 4 -13.53 6.25 31.05
CA ILE A 4 -12.81 4.96 31.10
C ILE A 4 -13.48 3.96 32.02
N ASN A 5 -13.99 4.42 33.16
CA ASN A 5 -14.72 3.54 34.11
C ASN A 5 -16.03 3.02 33.51
N GLN A 6 -16.74 3.86 32.76
CA GLN A 6 -17.95 3.44 32.04
C GLN A 6 -17.61 2.46 30.91
N LEU A 7 -16.50 2.62 30.21
CA LEU A 7 -16.03 1.66 29.20
C LEU A 7 -15.63 0.32 29.83
N MET A 8 -14.94 0.33 30.97
CA MET A 8 -14.63 -0.90 31.71
C MET A 8 -15.90 -1.64 32.17
N LYS A 9 -16.90 -0.89 32.66
CA LYS A 9 -18.21 -1.44 33.03
C LYS A 9 -18.96 -1.99 31.80
N TYR A 10 -18.87 -1.28 30.67
CA TYR A 10 -19.48 -1.70 29.41
C TYR A 10 -18.85 -2.99 28.87
N LEU A 11 -17.54 -3.14 28.94
CA LEU A 11 -16.83 -4.38 28.60
C LEU A 11 -17.30 -5.57 29.43
N ARG A 12 -17.44 -5.39 30.74
CA ARG A 12 -17.94 -6.45 31.63
C ARG A 12 -19.38 -6.83 31.36
N ASN A 13 -20.27 -5.84 31.26
CA ASN A 13 -21.72 -6.06 31.22
C ASN A 13 -22.25 -6.44 29.84
N HIS A 14 -21.71 -5.83 28.77
CA HIS A 14 -22.21 -6.03 27.42
C HIS A 14 -21.35 -6.95 26.57
N HIS A 15 -20.07 -7.07 26.89
CA HIS A 15 -19.15 -7.92 26.14
C HIS A 15 -18.70 -9.15 26.95
N GLN A 16 -19.08 -9.23 28.22
CA GLN A 16 -18.76 -10.34 29.15
C GLN A 16 -17.24 -10.58 29.28
N ILE A 17 -16.46 -9.48 29.18
CA ILE A 17 -15.00 -9.51 29.25
C ILE A 17 -14.58 -9.15 30.66
N SER A 18 -13.81 -10.00 31.30
CA SER A 18 -13.21 -9.72 32.61
C SER A 18 -12.23 -8.56 32.50
N VAL A 19 -12.45 -7.51 33.29
CA VAL A 19 -11.59 -6.31 33.35
C VAL A 19 -11.28 -5.98 34.77
N LYS A 20 -10.00 -5.98 35.15
CA LYS A 20 -9.54 -5.66 36.52
C LYS A 20 -9.54 -4.14 36.75
N SER A 21 -9.74 -3.70 37.99
CA SER A 21 -9.77 -2.26 38.32
C SER A 21 -8.45 -1.52 37.99
N ASN A 22 -7.31 -2.20 38.11
CA ASN A 22 -5.98 -1.65 37.79
C ASN A 22 -5.69 -1.58 36.28
N GLN A 23 -6.56 -2.08 35.41
CA GLN A 23 -6.36 -2.08 33.97
C GLN A 23 -6.89 -0.82 33.25
N ALA A 24 -7.38 0.16 33.99
CA ALA A 24 -7.88 1.42 33.42
C ALA A 24 -6.83 2.11 32.52
N GLN A 25 -5.57 2.15 32.95
CA GLN A 25 -4.49 2.76 32.18
C GLN A 25 -4.16 1.95 30.91
N SER A 26 -4.17 0.64 30.99
CA SER A 26 -3.96 -0.25 29.84
C SER A 26 -5.06 -0.04 28.77
N LEU A 27 -6.34 0.06 29.21
CA LEU A 27 -7.45 0.33 28.31
C LEU A 27 -7.35 1.72 27.68
N ARG A 28 -6.84 2.76 28.39
CA ARG A 28 -6.57 4.08 27.82
C ARG A 28 -5.51 4.00 26.74
N ASN A 29 -4.39 3.31 26.98
CA ASN A 29 -3.25 3.23 26.08
C ASN A 29 -3.58 2.46 24.80
N ILE A 30 -4.27 1.33 24.91
CA ILE A 30 -4.66 0.49 23.79
C ILE A 30 -5.86 1.10 23.04
N GLY A 31 -6.76 1.74 23.79
CA GLY A 31 -8.01 2.31 23.27
C GLY A 31 -9.12 1.26 23.08
N TYR A 32 -10.33 1.68 23.36
CA TYR A 32 -11.51 0.83 23.14
C TYR A 32 -11.77 0.56 21.65
N TYR A 33 -11.64 1.57 20.81
CA TYR A 33 -11.95 1.47 19.39
C TYR A 33 -10.81 0.84 18.59
N HIS A 34 -9.58 1.30 18.77
CA HIS A 34 -8.41 0.77 18.06
C HIS A 34 -7.97 -0.59 18.61
N GLY A 35 -7.88 -0.72 19.93
CA GLY A 35 -7.48 -1.96 20.55
C GLY A 35 -8.61 -2.99 20.55
N TYR A 36 -9.54 -2.90 21.52
CA TYR A 36 -10.54 -3.95 21.67
C TYR A 36 -11.40 -4.19 20.43
N LYS A 37 -12.02 -3.14 19.85
CA LYS A 37 -12.85 -3.31 18.65
C LYS A 37 -12.03 -3.65 17.42
N GLY A 38 -10.83 -3.10 17.28
CA GLY A 38 -9.93 -3.38 16.16
C GLY A 38 -9.50 -4.84 16.11
N TYR A 39 -9.23 -5.44 17.26
CA TYR A 39 -8.82 -6.86 17.35
C TYR A 39 -10.00 -7.84 17.43
N ARG A 40 -11.20 -7.38 17.74
CA ARG A 40 -12.35 -8.27 17.98
C ARG A 40 -12.78 -9.06 16.76
N PHE A 41 -12.63 -8.51 15.57
CA PHE A 41 -13.13 -9.11 14.34
C PHE A 41 -11.98 -9.61 13.46
N ILE A 42 -12.05 -10.86 13.03
CA ILE A 42 -11.16 -11.45 12.05
C ILE A 42 -11.91 -11.47 10.70
N ARG A 43 -11.33 -10.87 9.65
CA ARG A 43 -11.81 -10.86 8.26
C ARG A 43 -13.24 -10.35 8.04
N THR A 44 -14.22 -10.84 8.77
CA THR A 44 -15.64 -10.47 8.61
C THR A 44 -16.27 -10.02 9.92
N PRO A 45 -17.35 -9.20 9.88
CA PRO A 45 -18.06 -8.78 11.09
C PRO A 45 -18.63 -9.94 11.92
N ASN A 46 -18.83 -11.10 11.29
CA ASN A 46 -19.40 -12.28 11.97
C ASN A 46 -18.34 -13.16 12.64
N GLN A 47 -17.08 -13.03 12.25
CA GLN A 47 -15.96 -13.75 12.85
C GLN A 47 -15.36 -12.92 13.98
N ARG A 48 -15.59 -13.36 15.21
CA ARG A 48 -15.12 -12.66 16.42
C ARG A 48 -14.09 -13.49 17.14
N ILE A 49 -13.01 -12.84 17.60
CA ILE A 49 -12.13 -13.46 18.59
C ILE A 49 -12.89 -13.50 19.91
N PRO A 50 -13.04 -14.68 20.51
CA PRO A 50 -13.81 -14.85 21.76
C PRO A 50 -12.96 -14.44 22.97
N PHE A 51 -12.64 -13.14 23.10
CA PHE A 51 -11.94 -12.65 24.28
C PHE A 51 -12.76 -12.90 25.55
N SER A 52 -12.15 -13.47 26.55
CA SER A 52 -12.70 -13.67 27.90
C SER A 52 -12.22 -12.60 28.89
N SER A 53 -11.07 -11.98 28.62
CA SER A 53 -10.43 -11.01 29.50
C SER A 53 -9.76 -9.86 28.73
N LEU A 54 -9.58 -8.72 29.41
CA LEU A 54 -8.77 -7.62 28.87
C LEU A 54 -7.29 -7.99 28.79
N ASP A 55 -6.82 -8.94 29.60
CA ASP A 55 -5.44 -9.44 29.53
C ASP A 55 -5.14 -10.06 28.17
N GLU A 56 -6.09 -10.79 27.56
CA GLU A 56 -5.95 -11.36 26.20
C GLU A 56 -5.87 -10.28 25.14
N VAL A 57 -6.67 -9.21 25.26
CA VAL A 57 -6.58 -8.06 24.34
C VAL A 57 -5.23 -7.36 24.46
N ILE A 58 -4.71 -7.21 25.68
CA ILE A 58 -3.39 -6.63 25.94
C ILE A 58 -2.29 -7.51 25.33
N ALA A 59 -2.38 -8.83 25.50
CA ALA A 59 -1.41 -9.77 24.94
C ALA A 59 -1.40 -9.72 23.41
N LEU A 60 -2.58 -9.70 22.78
CA LEU A 60 -2.69 -9.59 21.31
C LEU A 60 -2.17 -8.25 20.80
N ASN A 61 -2.44 -7.14 21.50
CA ASN A 61 -1.86 -5.84 21.14
C ASN A 61 -0.33 -5.85 21.21
N LYS A 62 0.25 -6.45 22.26
CA LYS A 62 1.71 -6.59 22.37
C LYS A 62 2.29 -7.40 21.20
N PHE A 63 1.66 -8.52 20.87
CA PHE A 63 2.05 -9.36 19.73
C PHE A 63 2.01 -8.56 18.41
N ASP A 64 0.90 -7.89 18.14
CA ASP A 64 0.72 -7.09 16.91
C ASP A 64 1.75 -5.96 16.82
N MET A 65 2.06 -5.30 17.95
CA MET A 65 3.11 -4.26 17.99
C MET A 65 4.52 -4.84 17.76
N GLN A 66 4.84 -6.00 18.29
CA GLN A 66 6.11 -6.69 18.03
C GLN A 66 6.22 -7.09 16.55
N LEU A 67 5.13 -7.61 15.97
CA LEU A 67 5.07 -7.96 14.56
C LEU A 67 5.26 -6.70 13.67
N LYS A 68 4.66 -5.56 14.02
CA LYS A 68 4.88 -4.27 13.34
C LYS A 68 6.35 -3.86 13.39
N THR A 69 6.99 -3.96 14.53
CA THR A 69 8.41 -3.62 14.70
C THR A 69 9.31 -4.49 13.80
N LEU A 70 8.98 -5.77 13.66
CA LEU A 70 9.73 -6.69 12.80
C LEU A 70 9.53 -6.41 11.31
N ILE A 71 8.31 -6.07 10.91
CA ILE A 71 7.92 -5.93 9.49
C ILE A 71 8.22 -4.53 8.95
N TYR A 72 8.07 -3.48 9.74
CA TYR A 72 8.16 -2.09 9.26
C TYR A 72 9.46 -1.77 8.49
N PRO A 73 10.66 -2.06 9.00
CA PRO A 73 11.90 -1.79 8.26
C PRO A 73 11.97 -2.53 6.92
N LYS A 74 11.46 -3.77 6.88
CA LYS A 74 11.44 -4.60 5.67
C LYS A 74 10.51 -4.01 4.61
N VAL A 75 9.33 -3.58 5.01
CA VAL A 75 8.34 -2.97 4.11
C VAL A 75 8.87 -1.65 3.53
N MET A 76 9.53 -0.82 4.34
CA MET A 76 10.15 0.43 3.86
C MET A 76 11.27 0.15 2.87
N PHE A 77 12.11 -0.84 3.14
CA PHE A 77 13.16 -1.27 2.22
C PHE A 77 12.56 -1.76 0.88
N ILE A 78 11.53 -2.61 0.94
CA ILE A 78 10.87 -3.15 -0.27
C ILE A 78 10.20 -2.03 -1.07
N GLU A 79 9.55 -1.05 -0.42
CA GLU A 79 8.96 0.12 -1.09
C GLU A 79 10.02 0.86 -1.92
N ASN A 80 11.16 1.18 -1.33
CA ASN A 80 12.25 1.87 -2.00
C ASN A 80 12.87 1.03 -3.14
N ALA A 81 13.09 -0.26 -2.90
CA ALA A 81 13.62 -1.17 -3.91
C ALA A 81 12.69 -1.29 -5.13
N LEU A 82 11.38 -1.46 -4.91
CA LEU A 82 10.39 -1.52 -5.98
C LEU A 82 10.37 -0.23 -6.82
N LYS A 83 10.40 0.93 -6.18
CA LYS A 83 10.49 2.22 -6.89
C LYS A 83 11.75 2.30 -7.75
N SER A 84 12.91 1.92 -7.21
CA SER A 84 14.18 1.93 -7.93
C SER A 84 14.19 0.98 -9.13
N TYR A 85 13.66 -0.22 -8.99
CA TYR A 85 13.59 -1.20 -10.09
C TYR A 85 12.65 -0.75 -11.20
N VAL A 86 11.53 -0.13 -10.85
CA VAL A 86 10.61 0.44 -11.87
C VAL A 86 11.24 1.66 -12.55
N ILE A 87 11.98 2.52 -11.82
CA ILE A 87 12.74 3.64 -12.44
C ILE A 87 13.71 3.08 -13.47
N GLU A 88 14.52 2.08 -13.12
CA GLU A 88 15.48 1.46 -14.05
C GLU A 88 14.78 0.93 -15.31
N ALA A 89 13.69 0.18 -15.14
CA ALA A 89 12.93 -0.36 -16.27
C ALA A 89 12.35 0.74 -17.17
N VAL A 90 11.82 1.81 -16.57
CA VAL A 90 11.25 2.97 -17.28
C VAL A 90 12.31 3.73 -18.04
N LEU A 91 13.49 3.98 -17.45
CA LEU A 91 14.61 4.67 -18.11
C LEU A 91 15.14 3.86 -19.29
N GLN A 92 15.18 2.54 -19.17
CA GLN A 92 15.59 1.66 -20.27
C GLN A 92 14.58 1.66 -21.43
N ASP A 93 13.27 1.74 -21.13
CA ASP A 93 12.21 1.74 -22.15
C ASP A 93 12.08 3.12 -22.83
N SER A 94 12.00 4.19 -22.05
CA SER A 94 11.77 5.56 -22.56
C SER A 94 13.01 6.21 -23.17
N LYS A 95 14.22 5.79 -22.74
CA LYS A 95 15.50 6.46 -22.99
C LYS A 95 15.51 7.92 -22.54
N SER A 96 14.78 8.22 -21.48
CA SER A 96 14.66 9.58 -20.92
C SER A 96 14.23 9.53 -19.47
N GLU A 97 14.70 10.47 -18.68
CA GLU A 97 14.20 10.71 -17.32
C GLU A 97 13.05 11.73 -17.26
N ASN A 98 12.81 12.48 -18.35
CA ASN A 98 11.76 13.49 -18.43
C ASN A 98 10.38 12.85 -18.29
N LEU A 99 9.57 13.36 -17.34
CA LEU A 99 8.22 12.86 -17.05
C LEU A 99 7.33 12.77 -18.29
N ASP A 100 7.30 13.81 -19.13
CA ASP A 100 6.41 13.83 -20.30
C ASP A 100 6.82 12.80 -21.35
N VAL A 101 8.13 12.61 -21.55
CA VAL A 101 8.67 11.59 -22.46
C VAL A 101 8.33 10.20 -21.92
N VAL A 102 8.58 9.95 -20.64
CA VAL A 102 8.23 8.68 -19.96
C VAL A 102 6.74 8.42 -20.05
N PHE A 103 5.91 9.41 -19.75
CA PHE A 103 4.46 9.25 -19.77
C PHE A 103 3.93 8.90 -21.15
N ASN A 104 4.52 9.47 -22.21
CA ASN A 104 4.09 9.22 -23.58
C ASN A 104 4.63 7.91 -24.17
N LYS A 105 5.82 7.47 -23.78
CA LYS A 105 6.45 6.24 -24.30
C LYS A 105 6.14 5.00 -23.46
N SER A 106 6.20 5.12 -22.14
CA SER A 106 6.18 3.96 -21.24
C SER A 106 4.81 3.73 -20.58
N ILE A 107 3.95 4.77 -20.43
CA ILE A 107 2.63 4.65 -19.81
C ILE A 107 1.55 4.42 -20.87
N THR A 108 1.67 3.33 -21.58
CA THR A 108 0.89 3.03 -22.79
C THR A 108 0.20 1.66 -22.77
N ALA A 109 -0.05 1.09 -21.58
CA ALA A 109 -0.73 -0.20 -21.45
C ALA A 109 -2.09 -0.26 -22.18
N TYR A 110 -2.77 0.87 -22.34
CA TYR A 110 -4.04 0.95 -23.09
C TYR A 110 -3.90 0.55 -24.58
N GLN A 111 -2.70 0.72 -25.17
CA GLN A 111 -2.44 0.39 -26.57
C GLN A 111 -2.43 -1.12 -26.86
N SER A 112 -2.40 -1.97 -25.84
CA SER A 112 -2.56 -3.42 -26.01
C SER A 112 -3.99 -3.83 -26.38
N TYR A 113 -4.93 -2.90 -26.39
CA TYR A 113 -6.34 -3.15 -26.70
C TYR A 113 -6.72 -2.44 -28.02
N ALA A 114 -7.69 -3.01 -28.74
CA ALA A 114 -8.18 -2.40 -29.98
C ALA A 114 -8.76 -1.00 -29.70
N PRO A 115 -8.33 0.02 -30.48
CA PRO A 115 -8.85 1.38 -30.36
C PRO A 115 -10.40 1.40 -30.38
N GLY A 116 -11.01 2.18 -29.49
CA GLY A 116 -12.47 2.27 -29.37
C GLY A 116 -13.15 1.13 -28.61
N SER A 117 -12.43 0.06 -28.26
CA SER A 117 -13.00 -1.02 -27.42
C SER A 117 -13.25 -0.54 -25.98
N GLN A 118 -14.20 -1.19 -25.30
CA GLN A 118 -14.48 -0.91 -23.87
C GLN A 118 -13.22 -1.00 -23.00
N GLN A 119 -12.35 -1.98 -23.26
CA GLN A 119 -11.11 -2.15 -22.52
C GLN A 119 -10.11 -1.03 -22.81
N TYR A 120 -10.00 -0.61 -24.07
CA TYR A 120 -9.19 0.56 -24.45
C TYR A 120 -9.63 1.80 -23.66
N HIS A 121 -10.92 2.13 -23.69
CA HIS A 121 -11.46 3.28 -22.96
C HIS A 121 -11.22 3.18 -21.46
N LYS A 122 -11.41 2.02 -20.85
CA LYS A 122 -11.16 1.78 -19.44
C LYS A 122 -9.68 2.01 -19.06
N GLN A 123 -8.74 1.49 -19.86
CA GLN A 123 -7.31 1.64 -19.58
C GLN A 123 -6.83 3.07 -19.88
N TYR A 124 -7.36 3.70 -20.92
CA TYR A 124 -7.05 5.10 -21.22
C TYR A 124 -7.57 6.04 -20.11
N ALA A 125 -8.78 5.84 -19.62
CA ALA A 125 -9.32 6.58 -18.48
C ALA A 125 -8.45 6.41 -17.22
N LYS A 126 -7.93 5.19 -16.96
CA LYS A 126 -6.99 4.92 -15.86
C LYS A 126 -5.68 5.73 -16.02
N ARG A 127 -5.16 5.81 -17.25
CA ARG A 127 -3.98 6.65 -17.61
C ARG A 127 -4.25 8.13 -17.35
N MET A 128 -5.42 8.65 -17.76
CA MET A 128 -5.79 10.05 -17.52
C MET A 128 -5.93 10.36 -16.03
N THR A 129 -6.55 9.45 -15.27
CA THR A 129 -6.63 9.55 -13.81
C THR A 129 -5.24 9.57 -13.18
N LEU A 130 -4.31 8.74 -13.66
CA LEU A 130 -2.92 8.75 -13.20
C LEU A 130 -2.25 10.10 -13.45
N LYS A 131 -2.44 10.70 -14.65
CA LYS A 131 -1.89 12.02 -14.95
C LYS A 131 -2.37 13.09 -13.97
N GLY A 132 -3.67 13.09 -13.66
CA GLY A 132 -4.24 13.97 -12.65
C GLY A 132 -3.64 13.75 -11.26
N LYS A 133 -3.44 12.49 -10.84
CA LYS A 133 -2.80 12.16 -9.56
C LYS A 133 -1.36 12.64 -9.48
N ILE A 134 -0.57 12.46 -10.55
CA ILE A 134 0.81 12.96 -10.63
C ILE A 134 0.81 14.48 -10.47
N ASN A 135 -0.01 15.21 -11.21
CA ASN A 135 -0.08 16.66 -11.11
C ASN A 135 -0.47 17.11 -9.70
N ASN A 136 -1.45 16.46 -9.08
CA ASN A 136 -1.87 16.77 -7.71
C ASN A 136 -0.77 16.49 -6.68
N ALA A 137 0.00 15.40 -6.85
CA ALA A 137 1.13 15.08 -5.97
C ALA A 137 2.24 16.13 -6.09
N LEU A 138 2.58 16.53 -7.31
CA LEU A 138 3.57 17.58 -7.56
C LEU A 138 3.11 18.95 -7.02
N LEU A 139 1.85 19.32 -7.25
CA LEU A 139 1.28 20.56 -6.72
C LEU A 139 1.29 20.58 -5.18
N ARG A 140 0.91 19.48 -4.54
CA ARG A 140 0.97 19.33 -3.09
C ARG A 140 2.41 19.52 -2.57
N ASP A 141 3.40 18.88 -3.19
CA ASP A 141 4.78 18.93 -2.75
C ASP A 141 5.41 20.31 -3.04
N TYR A 142 5.05 20.96 -4.15
CA TYR A 142 5.41 22.34 -4.44
C TYR A 142 4.84 23.32 -3.39
N SER A 143 3.54 23.20 -3.09
CA SER A 143 2.86 24.02 -2.08
C SER A 143 3.46 23.84 -0.67
N ASN A 144 3.98 22.64 -0.37
CA ASN A 144 4.68 22.33 0.87
C ASN A 144 6.18 22.68 0.84
N GLN A 145 6.66 23.34 -0.20
CA GLN A 145 8.04 23.77 -0.39
C GLN A 145 9.06 22.61 -0.32
N LYS A 146 8.68 21.43 -0.84
CA LYS A 146 9.56 20.28 -0.88
C LYS A 146 10.66 20.50 -1.93
N GLN A 147 11.91 20.58 -1.50
CA GLN A 147 13.07 20.94 -2.34
C GLN A 147 13.19 20.08 -3.60
N THR A 148 12.92 18.77 -3.51
CA THR A 148 12.97 17.85 -4.64
C THR A 148 12.04 18.23 -5.82
N VAL A 149 10.98 19.01 -5.57
CA VAL A 149 10.02 19.45 -6.57
C VAL A 149 10.23 20.90 -6.92
N ASN A 150 10.41 21.77 -5.91
CA ASN A 150 10.55 23.21 -6.10
C ASN A 150 11.70 23.55 -7.03
N HIS A 151 12.86 22.88 -6.88
CA HIS A 151 14.02 23.14 -7.73
C HIS A 151 13.71 23.07 -9.21
N PHE A 152 12.88 22.11 -9.65
CA PHE A 152 12.54 21.97 -11.07
C PHE A 152 11.54 23.03 -11.53
N PHE A 153 10.55 23.37 -10.72
CA PHE A 153 9.57 24.40 -11.04
C PHE A 153 10.19 25.79 -11.05
N ASP A 154 11.01 26.10 -10.03
CA ASP A 154 11.63 27.42 -9.89
C ASP A 154 12.70 27.71 -10.95
N THR A 155 13.26 26.65 -11.55
CA THR A 155 14.28 26.75 -12.62
C THR A 155 13.73 26.45 -14.01
N ASP A 156 12.41 26.26 -14.15
CA ASP A 156 11.72 25.90 -15.40
C ASP A 156 12.36 24.70 -16.11
N ARG A 157 12.74 23.69 -15.31
CA ARG A 157 13.35 22.46 -15.81
C ARG A 157 12.33 21.32 -15.89
N PRO A 158 12.46 20.42 -16.86
CA PRO A 158 11.64 19.22 -16.93
C PRO A 158 11.76 18.40 -15.62
N ILE A 159 10.60 17.96 -15.10
CA ILE A 159 10.58 17.15 -13.88
C ILE A 159 11.03 15.72 -14.23
N PRO A 160 12.07 15.18 -13.56
CA PRO A 160 12.50 13.82 -13.80
C PRO A 160 11.59 12.82 -13.10
N ILE A 161 11.47 11.61 -13.68
CA ILE A 161 10.59 10.57 -13.17
C ILE A 161 10.91 10.14 -11.73
N TRP A 162 12.16 10.20 -11.30
CA TRP A 162 12.54 9.88 -9.94
C TRP A 162 11.95 10.88 -8.92
N ALA A 163 11.91 12.19 -9.25
CA ALA A 163 11.27 13.20 -8.39
C ALA A 163 9.76 12.98 -8.28
N VAL A 164 9.12 12.54 -9.36
CA VAL A 164 7.71 12.12 -9.35
C VAL A 164 7.51 10.95 -8.38
N PHE A 165 8.35 9.91 -8.42
CA PHE A 165 8.21 8.74 -7.56
C PHE A 165 8.39 9.05 -6.06
N GLU A 166 9.20 10.07 -5.73
CA GLU A 166 9.31 10.60 -4.37
C GLU A 166 8.02 11.32 -3.90
N SER A 167 7.24 11.83 -4.83
CA SER A 167 5.99 12.54 -4.55
C SER A 167 4.77 11.61 -4.49
N LEU A 168 4.82 10.47 -5.17
CA LEU A 168 3.70 9.52 -5.23
C LEU A 168 3.56 8.69 -3.95
N THR A 169 2.32 8.52 -3.50
CA THR A 169 2.00 7.44 -2.56
C THR A 169 2.22 6.07 -3.20
N LEU A 170 2.42 5.03 -2.40
CA LEU A 170 2.62 3.67 -2.92
C LEU A 170 1.40 3.16 -3.73
N GLY A 171 0.20 3.64 -3.43
CA GLY A 171 -1.00 3.33 -4.24
C GLY A 171 -1.02 4.02 -5.61
N GLU A 172 -0.53 5.25 -5.68
CA GLU A 172 -0.37 5.98 -6.95
C GLU A 172 0.76 5.38 -7.77
N PHE A 173 1.87 5.01 -7.14
CA PHE A 173 2.95 4.25 -7.76
C PHE A 173 2.45 2.91 -8.32
N GLY A 174 1.63 2.16 -7.59
CA GLY A 174 0.99 0.95 -8.12
C GLY A 174 0.10 1.22 -9.33
N THR A 175 -0.60 2.37 -9.35
CA THR A 175 -1.38 2.80 -10.51
C THR A 175 -0.48 3.15 -11.71
N PHE A 176 0.68 3.80 -11.46
CA PHE A 176 1.68 4.08 -12.48
C PHE A 176 2.17 2.77 -13.12
N PHE A 177 2.61 1.81 -12.29
CA PHE A 177 3.06 0.50 -12.78
C PHE A 177 1.96 -0.24 -13.57
N ALA A 178 0.72 -0.22 -13.09
CA ALA A 178 -0.41 -0.84 -13.80
C ALA A 178 -0.69 -0.22 -15.18
N CYS A 179 -0.38 1.08 -15.37
CA CYS A 179 -0.51 1.78 -16.64
C CYS A 179 0.73 1.64 -17.54
N ALA A 180 1.84 1.09 -17.04
CA ALA A 180 3.06 0.88 -17.81
C ALA A 180 2.85 -0.18 -18.91
N ASN A 181 3.60 -0.03 -20.01
CA ASN A 181 3.61 -1.00 -21.11
C ASN A 181 4.23 -2.35 -20.71
N ALA A 182 4.13 -3.32 -21.58
CA ALA A 182 4.64 -4.68 -21.33
C ALA A 182 6.16 -4.69 -21.12
N ASN A 183 6.93 -3.87 -21.85
CA ASN A 183 8.39 -3.83 -21.72
C ASN A 183 8.83 -3.44 -20.31
N VAL A 184 8.25 -2.35 -19.76
CA VAL A 184 8.53 -1.91 -18.40
C VAL A 184 8.15 -2.99 -17.38
N LYS A 185 6.97 -3.60 -17.53
CA LYS A 185 6.49 -4.64 -16.61
C LYS A 185 7.40 -5.86 -16.60
N LEU A 186 7.71 -6.41 -17.77
CA LEU A 186 8.56 -7.60 -17.92
C LEU A 186 9.99 -7.32 -17.48
N LYS A 187 10.52 -6.13 -17.79
CA LYS A 187 11.85 -5.73 -17.33
C LYS A 187 11.90 -5.67 -15.79
N THR A 188 10.88 -5.09 -15.15
CA THR A 188 10.81 -5.04 -13.69
C THR A 188 10.74 -6.45 -13.09
N SER A 189 9.90 -7.34 -13.65
CA SER A 189 9.84 -8.75 -13.24
C SER A 189 11.20 -9.44 -13.36
N SER A 190 11.93 -9.18 -14.45
CA SER A 190 13.28 -9.71 -14.65
C SER A 190 14.27 -9.19 -13.62
N ILE A 191 14.24 -7.90 -13.27
CA ILE A 191 15.09 -7.31 -12.21
C ILE A 191 14.77 -7.94 -10.85
N LEU A 192 13.50 -8.25 -10.60
CA LEU A 192 13.03 -8.95 -9.40
C LEU A 192 13.38 -10.46 -9.40
N HIS A 193 14.00 -10.96 -10.47
CA HIS A 193 14.28 -12.39 -10.67
C HIS A 193 13.03 -13.28 -10.58
N LEU A 194 11.87 -12.75 -10.97
CA LEU A 194 10.66 -13.54 -11.00
C LEU A 194 10.72 -14.55 -12.17
N PRO A 195 10.30 -15.81 -11.95
CA PRO A 195 10.25 -16.80 -13.02
C PRO A 195 9.33 -16.34 -14.15
N SER A 196 9.83 -16.32 -15.39
CA SER A 196 9.08 -15.86 -16.57
C SER A 196 7.83 -16.68 -16.87
N ASN A 197 7.82 -17.96 -16.48
CA ASN A 197 6.65 -18.83 -16.57
C ASN A 197 5.52 -18.44 -15.61
N LEU A 198 5.85 -17.78 -14.49
CA LEU A 198 4.87 -17.32 -13.50
C LEU A 198 4.42 -15.89 -13.77
N ASP A 199 5.33 -15.00 -14.18
CA ASP A 199 5.04 -13.56 -14.41
C ASP A 199 5.29 -13.13 -15.87
N SER A 200 4.70 -13.84 -16.81
CA SER A 200 4.81 -13.54 -18.25
C SER A 200 4.14 -12.24 -18.69
N ASP A 201 3.34 -11.62 -17.84
CA ASP A 201 2.58 -10.39 -18.12
C ASP A 201 2.86 -9.25 -17.13
N GLY A 202 3.77 -9.42 -16.17
CA GLY A 202 4.09 -8.46 -15.12
C GLY A 202 2.99 -8.27 -14.06
N LYS A 203 2.00 -9.17 -14.02
CA LYS A 203 0.88 -9.08 -13.09
C LYS A 203 1.25 -9.45 -11.66
N ILE A 204 2.18 -10.39 -11.46
CA ILE A 204 2.66 -10.72 -10.11
C ILE A 204 3.34 -9.52 -9.49
N THR A 205 4.20 -8.82 -10.23
CA THR A 205 4.83 -7.58 -9.77
C THR A 205 3.77 -6.52 -9.40
N GLU A 206 2.71 -6.35 -10.22
CA GLU A 206 1.60 -5.45 -9.90
C GLU A 206 0.93 -5.84 -8.56
N TYR A 207 0.65 -7.14 -8.35
CA TYR A 207 0.04 -7.64 -7.10
C TYR A 207 0.97 -7.47 -5.90
N MET A 208 2.27 -7.70 -6.07
CA MET A 208 3.26 -7.45 -5.01
C MET A 208 3.25 -5.99 -4.55
N ILE A 209 3.25 -5.04 -5.50
CA ILE A 209 3.18 -3.61 -5.17
C ILE A 209 1.95 -3.28 -4.32
N TYR A 210 0.78 -3.81 -4.69
CA TYR A 210 -0.45 -3.56 -3.94
C TYR A 210 -0.47 -4.28 -2.59
N ALA A 211 0.07 -5.49 -2.49
CA ALA A 211 0.19 -6.21 -1.22
C ALA A 211 1.12 -5.47 -0.25
N VAL A 212 2.29 -5.00 -0.73
CA VAL A 212 3.22 -4.18 0.05
C VAL A 212 2.57 -2.87 0.48
N LYS A 213 1.80 -2.21 -0.41
CA LYS A 213 1.01 -1.01 -0.08
C LYS A 213 0.04 -1.26 1.08
N ASP A 214 -0.72 -2.35 1.04
CA ASP A 214 -1.71 -2.64 2.07
C ASP A 214 -1.03 -2.93 3.42
N LEU A 215 0.06 -3.70 3.41
CA LEU A 215 0.85 -4.00 4.60
C LEU A 215 1.52 -2.73 5.17
N ARG A 216 2.15 -1.91 4.30
CA ARG A 216 2.76 -0.64 4.69
C ARG A 216 1.75 0.30 5.33
N ASN A 217 0.56 0.41 4.73
CA ASN A 217 -0.49 1.27 5.27
C ASN A 217 -1.02 0.74 6.60
N ALA A 218 -1.17 -0.59 6.75
CA ALA A 218 -1.59 -1.17 8.01
C ALA A 218 -0.58 -0.85 9.14
N VAL A 219 0.72 -0.98 8.88
CA VAL A 219 1.75 -0.65 9.86
C VAL A 219 1.81 0.85 10.15
N ALA A 220 1.82 1.70 9.12
CA ALA A 220 1.95 3.16 9.26
C ALA A 220 0.76 3.81 9.99
N HIS A 221 -0.45 3.28 9.79
CA HIS A 221 -1.67 3.78 10.44
C HIS A 221 -2.03 3.01 11.72
N ASN A 222 -1.12 2.21 12.22
CA ASN A 222 -1.33 1.38 13.42
C ASN A 222 -2.58 0.48 13.35
N ASN A 223 -2.96 0.04 12.15
CA ASN A 223 -4.01 -0.95 11.97
C ASN A 223 -3.51 -2.33 12.39
N THR A 224 -4.43 -3.26 12.64
CA THR A 224 -4.12 -4.66 12.92
C THR A 224 -3.37 -5.29 11.74
N ILE A 225 -2.19 -5.87 11.97
CA ILE A 225 -1.40 -6.49 10.89
C ILE A 225 -1.44 -8.02 10.87
N PHE A 226 -1.66 -8.70 12.00
CA PHE A 226 -1.82 -10.16 12.02
C PHE A 226 -3.05 -10.62 11.21
N ASP A 227 -4.00 -9.72 10.97
CA ASP A 227 -5.15 -9.92 10.09
C ASP A 227 -5.22 -8.79 9.06
N THR A 228 -4.11 -8.49 8.38
CA THR A 228 -4.10 -7.46 7.34
C THR A 228 -5.10 -7.81 6.25
N ARG A 229 -6.09 -6.94 6.07
CA ARG A 229 -7.09 -7.07 5.03
C ARG A 229 -6.57 -6.43 3.76
N PHE A 230 -6.11 -7.25 2.84
CA PHE A 230 -5.76 -6.79 1.52
C PHE A 230 -7.01 -6.35 0.76
N GLN A 231 -6.93 -5.25 0.00
CA GLN A 231 -8.07 -4.67 -0.75
C GLN A 231 -8.76 -5.68 -1.68
N THR A 232 -8.02 -6.63 -2.17
CA THR A 232 -8.55 -7.79 -2.90
C THR A 232 -8.66 -8.94 -1.92
N SER A 233 -9.65 -9.04 -1.13
CA SER A 233 -9.97 -10.00 -0.06
C SER A 233 -9.24 -11.38 -0.06
N THR A 234 -8.43 -11.65 -1.06
CA THR A 234 -7.54 -12.80 -1.23
C THR A 234 -6.24 -12.35 -1.86
N ILE A 235 -5.11 -12.71 -1.26
CA ILE A 235 -3.82 -12.67 -1.96
C ILE A 235 -3.99 -13.46 -3.26
N ASN A 236 -3.62 -12.85 -4.39
CA ASN A 236 -3.79 -13.47 -5.69
C ASN A 236 -3.12 -14.86 -5.72
N LYS A 237 -3.79 -15.84 -6.30
CA LYS A 237 -3.29 -17.24 -6.38
C LYS A 237 -1.90 -17.32 -7.01
N ARG A 238 -1.60 -16.49 -8.04
CA ARG A 238 -0.27 -16.42 -8.65
C ARG A 238 0.81 -15.96 -7.65
N LEU A 239 0.49 -15.02 -6.76
CA LEU A 239 1.43 -14.58 -5.72
C LEU A 239 1.64 -15.66 -4.65
N ILE A 240 0.61 -16.43 -4.33
CA ILE A 240 0.72 -17.59 -3.43
C ILE A 240 1.63 -18.64 -4.04
N SER A 241 1.41 -19.00 -5.32
CA SER A 241 2.25 -19.97 -6.01
C SER A 241 3.74 -19.59 -6.04
N LEU A 242 4.05 -18.29 -6.07
CA LEU A 242 5.44 -17.83 -5.99
C LEU A 242 6.08 -18.08 -4.61
N LEU A 243 5.27 -18.08 -3.54
CA LEU A 243 5.75 -18.31 -2.17
C LEU A 243 5.92 -19.82 -1.84
N GLU A 244 5.35 -20.70 -2.67
CA GLU A 244 5.42 -22.15 -2.52
C GLU A 244 6.56 -22.80 -3.34
N THR A 245 7.27 -22.00 -4.16
CA THR A 245 8.46 -22.41 -4.93
C THR A 245 9.75 -22.03 -4.22
#